data_31127d047e398f75c7db965889265cab
#
_entry.id   31127d047e398f75c7db965889265cab
#
_cell.length_a   1.000
_cell.length_b   1.000
_cell.length_c   1.000
_cell.angle_alpha   90.00
_cell.angle_beta   90.00
_cell.angle_gamma   90.00
#
_symmetry.space_group_name_H-M   'P 1'
#
loop_
_entity.id
_entity.type
_entity.pdbx_description
1 polymer ?
#
loop_
_entity_poly.entity_id
_entity_poly.type
_entity_poly.pdbx_seq_one_letter_code
_entity_poly.pdbx_strand_id
1 'polypeptide(L)'
;AARRARGGRAVVTAVCTPIYPPFLHASRNDESARVEVALRRAIEDGRARYSIDWEALETALAREDVGLLLWCNPHNPVGRVWTRDEMVRVARLCVKHDVVLCSDEVWRELILDEKATPFCGAGSILDEVDGLRERLIIMTSPSKTYNVAGCDVAMAYIADKALRLHFARAGSDKAEITPFGYAATLAAYTDPSCEEWRQRLLTYLRANRDHIDAALSDDANARELMTWTVPDASYLMWLNCEKLVDRVERSPFEHFIEHGVALSDGAPFSAPLSARINFATRRDILDQGLDSIVTALERA
;
A
#
# COMPACT_ATOMS: atom_id res chain seq x y z
N ALA A 1 -14.33 2.38 15.27
CA ALA A 1 -15.60 2.23 14.52
C ALA A 1 -16.06 0.77 14.54
N ALA A 2 -15.26 -0.20 14.04
CA ALA A 2 -15.62 -1.62 13.96
C ALA A 2 -16.03 -2.20 15.34
N ARG A 3 -15.25 -1.92 16.40
CA ARG A 3 -15.59 -2.33 17.77
C ARG A 3 -16.97 -1.83 18.24
N ARG A 4 -17.31 -0.56 17.92
CA ARG A 4 -18.62 0.01 18.26
C ARG A 4 -19.75 -0.59 17.44
N ALA A 5 -19.49 -0.89 16.18
CA ALA A 5 -20.46 -1.57 15.32
C ALA A 5 -20.82 -2.97 15.83
N ARG A 6 -19.89 -3.64 16.52
CA ARG A 6 -20.08 -4.95 17.18
C ARG A 6 -20.45 -4.86 18.67
N GLY A 7 -21.16 -3.82 19.09
CA GLY A 7 -21.66 -3.69 20.46
C GLY A 7 -20.57 -3.52 21.52
N GLY A 8 -19.40 -2.96 21.16
CA GLY A 8 -18.29 -2.69 22.09
C GLY A 8 -17.34 -3.87 22.37
N ARG A 9 -17.53 -5.03 21.73
CA ARG A 9 -16.61 -6.16 21.88
C ARG A 9 -15.24 -5.81 21.30
N ALA A 10 -14.18 -6.38 21.88
CA ALA A 10 -12.84 -6.30 21.31
C ALA A 10 -12.84 -6.86 19.87
N VAL A 11 -12.13 -6.21 18.97
CA VAL A 11 -12.10 -6.54 17.54
C VAL A 11 -10.66 -6.72 17.11
N VAL A 12 -10.33 -7.91 16.61
CA VAL A 12 -9.05 -8.19 15.97
C VAL A 12 -9.05 -7.58 14.55
N THR A 13 -7.94 -6.95 14.19
CA THR A 13 -7.73 -6.38 12.86
C THR A 13 -6.98 -7.36 11.97
N ALA A 14 -7.51 -7.65 10.78
CA ALA A 14 -6.83 -8.40 9.74
C ALA A 14 -6.08 -7.46 8.77
N VAL A 15 -4.90 -7.88 8.33
CA VAL A 15 -4.07 -7.18 7.34
C VAL A 15 -3.38 -8.18 6.42
N CYS A 16 -3.09 -7.81 5.17
CA CYS A 16 -2.31 -8.63 4.25
C CYS A 16 -0.87 -8.12 4.19
N THR A 17 0.11 -8.95 4.55
CA THR A 17 1.54 -8.57 4.61
C THR A 17 2.33 -9.04 3.38
N PRO A 18 3.41 -8.34 2.99
CA PRO A 18 3.94 -7.12 3.63
C PRO A 18 2.99 -5.93 3.44
N ILE A 19 2.92 -5.04 4.43
CA ILE A 19 1.96 -3.92 4.46
C ILE A 19 2.58 -2.66 5.07
N TYR A 20 2.03 -1.50 4.73
CA TYR A 20 2.43 -0.21 5.30
C TYR A 20 2.42 -0.23 6.84
N PRO A 21 3.54 0.13 7.52
CA PRO A 21 3.72 -0.08 8.94
C PRO A 21 2.60 0.45 9.86
N PRO A 22 2.00 1.62 9.60
CA PRO A 22 0.88 2.10 10.41
C PRO A 22 -0.32 1.15 10.48
N PHE A 23 -0.52 0.28 9.48
CA PHE A 23 -1.59 -0.74 9.52
C PHE A 23 -1.29 -1.80 10.59
N LEU A 24 -0.02 -2.18 10.74
CA LEU A 24 0.42 -3.10 11.78
C LEU A 24 0.29 -2.52 13.19
N HIS A 25 0.30 -1.19 13.28
CA HIS A 25 0.19 -0.47 14.54
C HIS A 25 -1.24 0.02 14.84
N ALA A 26 -2.16 -0.05 13.89
CA ALA A 26 -3.54 0.45 14.07
C ALA A 26 -4.27 -0.23 15.24
N SER A 27 -3.99 -1.51 15.49
CA SER A 27 -4.54 -2.27 16.60
C SER A 27 -4.05 -1.80 17.98
N ARG A 28 -2.87 -1.19 18.07
CA ARG A 28 -2.32 -0.68 19.34
C ARG A 28 -3.16 0.47 19.91
N ASN A 29 -3.79 1.26 19.08
CA ASN A 29 -4.65 2.38 19.50
C ASN A 29 -5.91 1.93 20.24
N ASP A 30 -6.28 0.66 20.14
CA ASP A 30 -7.48 0.07 20.75
C ASP A 30 -7.12 -1.16 21.62
N GLU A 31 -5.84 -1.37 21.93
CA GLU A 31 -5.32 -2.54 22.65
C GLU A 31 -5.80 -3.87 22.07
N SER A 32 -6.16 -3.86 20.78
CA SER A 32 -6.66 -5.04 20.09
C SER A 32 -5.51 -5.83 19.44
N ALA A 33 -5.73 -7.13 19.26
CA ALA A 33 -4.80 -7.97 18.51
C ALA A 33 -4.93 -7.74 17.00
N ARG A 34 -3.94 -8.20 16.24
CA ARG A 34 -4.03 -8.28 14.79
C ARG A 34 -3.76 -9.70 14.30
N VAL A 35 -4.27 -10.02 13.12
CA VAL A 35 -3.93 -11.23 12.37
C VAL A 35 -3.31 -10.80 11.03
N GLU A 36 -2.15 -11.35 10.74
CA GLU A 36 -1.41 -11.09 9.50
C GLU A 36 -1.62 -12.26 8.55
N VAL A 37 -2.03 -11.95 7.33
CA VAL A 37 -2.20 -12.89 6.23
C VAL A 37 -1.11 -12.60 5.20
N ALA A 38 -0.16 -13.51 5.04
CA ALA A 38 0.91 -13.31 4.07
C ALA A 38 0.36 -13.38 2.64
N LEU A 39 0.72 -12.40 1.81
CA LEU A 39 0.50 -12.49 0.37
C LEU A 39 1.38 -13.58 -0.22
N ARG A 40 0.88 -14.27 -1.24
CA ARG A 40 1.66 -15.22 -2.03
C ARG A 40 2.57 -14.47 -2.99
N ARG A 41 3.82 -14.88 -3.08
CA ARG A 41 4.80 -14.32 -4.00
C ARG A 41 5.11 -15.35 -5.10
N ALA A 42 4.93 -14.97 -6.35
CA ALA A 42 5.45 -15.68 -7.53
C ALA A 42 6.63 -14.90 -8.11
N ILE A 43 7.59 -15.61 -8.70
CA ILE A 43 8.77 -15.01 -9.33
C ILE A 43 8.83 -15.48 -10.77
N GLU A 44 8.96 -14.54 -11.70
CA GLU A 44 9.14 -14.79 -13.13
C GLU A 44 10.21 -13.82 -13.65
N ASP A 45 11.25 -14.33 -14.26
CA ASP A 45 12.39 -13.57 -14.80
C ASP A 45 12.98 -12.54 -13.81
N GLY A 46 13.18 -12.94 -12.55
CA GLY A 46 13.68 -12.07 -11.48
C GLY A 46 12.65 -11.10 -10.89
N ARG A 47 11.49 -10.97 -11.51
CA ARG A 47 10.42 -10.09 -11.06
C ARG A 47 9.46 -10.82 -10.13
N ALA A 48 9.17 -10.18 -9.00
CA ALA A 48 8.23 -10.69 -8.02
C ALA A 48 6.83 -10.10 -8.26
N ARG A 49 5.82 -10.97 -8.28
CA ARG A 49 4.42 -10.56 -8.30
C ARG A 49 3.71 -11.15 -7.09
N TYR A 50 2.92 -10.31 -6.44
CA TYR A 50 2.18 -10.70 -5.25
C TYR A 50 0.70 -10.94 -5.57
N SER A 51 0.12 -11.93 -4.90
CA SER A 51 -1.30 -12.29 -5.03
C SER A 51 -1.89 -12.63 -3.66
N ILE A 52 -3.21 -12.62 -3.58
CA ILE A 52 -3.94 -12.91 -2.34
C ILE A 52 -3.90 -14.42 -2.07
N ASP A 53 -3.56 -14.80 -0.84
CA ASP A 53 -3.83 -16.16 -0.35
C ASP A 53 -5.29 -16.23 0.11
N TRP A 54 -6.15 -16.70 -0.77
CA TRP A 54 -7.59 -16.71 -0.56
C TRP A 54 -8.04 -17.60 0.58
N GLU A 55 -7.39 -18.74 0.77
CA GLU A 55 -7.70 -19.68 1.84
C GLU A 55 -7.28 -19.12 3.21
N ALA A 56 -6.07 -18.58 3.28
CA ALA A 56 -5.57 -17.95 4.49
C ALA A 56 -6.39 -16.70 4.84
N LEU A 57 -6.77 -15.86 3.85
CA LEU A 57 -7.60 -14.68 4.07
C LEU A 57 -8.98 -15.07 4.59
N GLU A 58 -9.65 -16.04 3.97
CA GLU A 58 -10.97 -16.47 4.41
C GLU A 58 -10.91 -17.09 5.81
N THR A 59 -9.90 -17.91 6.11
CA THR A 59 -9.68 -18.49 7.44
C THR A 59 -9.51 -17.40 8.50
N ALA A 60 -8.74 -16.35 8.18
CA ALA A 60 -8.55 -15.22 9.09
C ALA A 60 -9.85 -14.46 9.34
N LEU A 61 -10.62 -14.16 8.28
CA LEU A 61 -11.87 -13.40 8.39
C LEU A 61 -13.00 -14.22 9.04
N ALA A 62 -12.96 -15.55 8.95
CA ALA A 62 -13.94 -16.44 9.59
C ALA A 62 -13.83 -16.50 11.11
N ARG A 63 -12.77 -15.98 11.71
CA ARG A 63 -12.62 -15.92 13.16
C ARG A 63 -13.68 -14.99 13.76
N GLU A 64 -14.34 -15.43 14.82
CA GLU A 64 -15.40 -14.65 15.49
C GLU A 64 -14.90 -13.31 16.09
N ASP A 65 -13.62 -13.22 16.45
CA ASP A 65 -13.00 -12.03 17.01
C ASP A 65 -12.51 -11.03 15.95
N VAL A 66 -12.37 -11.43 14.67
CA VAL A 66 -11.99 -10.52 13.58
C VAL A 66 -13.19 -9.69 13.14
N GLY A 67 -13.06 -8.37 13.15
CA GLY A 67 -14.16 -7.46 12.80
C GLY A 67 -13.73 -6.29 11.92
N LEU A 68 -12.46 -6.23 11.53
CA LEU A 68 -11.91 -5.20 10.65
C LEU A 68 -10.87 -5.80 9.73
N LEU A 69 -11.02 -5.57 8.43
CA LEU A 69 -9.96 -5.77 7.44
C LEU A 69 -9.44 -4.39 7.01
N LEU A 70 -8.16 -4.11 7.27
CA LEU A 70 -7.46 -2.96 6.70
C LEU A 70 -6.87 -3.40 5.35
N TRP A 71 -7.45 -2.88 4.29
CA TRP A 71 -7.13 -3.23 2.91
C TRP A 71 -6.44 -2.07 2.20
N CYS A 72 -5.30 -2.31 1.56
CA CYS A 72 -4.57 -1.29 0.81
C CYS A 72 -4.73 -1.52 -0.69
N ASN A 73 -5.29 -0.54 -1.41
CA ASN A 73 -5.51 -0.62 -2.86
C ASN A 73 -5.27 0.74 -3.53
N PRO A 74 -4.21 0.93 -4.28
CA PRO A 74 -3.06 0.05 -4.55
C PRO A 74 -2.26 -0.35 -3.31
N HIS A 75 -1.65 -1.54 -3.32
CA HIS A 75 -1.04 -2.15 -2.14
C HIS A 75 0.42 -1.71 -1.93
N ASN A 76 0.68 -0.98 -0.87
CA ASN A 76 2.02 -0.60 -0.42
C ASN A 76 2.54 -1.64 0.59
N PRO A 77 3.72 -2.28 0.35
CA PRO A 77 4.83 -1.79 -0.49
C PRO A 77 4.93 -2.42 -1.89
N VAL A 78 4.15 -3.45 -2.20
CA VAL A 78 4.39 -4.30 -3.38
C VAL A 78 3.89 -3.70 -4.70
N GLY A 79 3.17 -2.58 -4.66
CA GLY A 79 2.73 -1.84 -5.84
C GLY A 79 1.59 -2.48 -6.64
N ARG A 80 0.90 -3.50 -6.07
CA ARG A 80 -0.22 -4.18 -6.74
C ARG A 80 -1.48 -3.31 -6.79
N VAL A 81 -2.12 -3.25 -7.95
CA VAL A 81 -3.51 -2.83 -8.11
C VAL A 81 -4.37 -4.10 -8.13
N TRP A 82 -5.32 -4.18 -7.20
CA TRP A 82 -6.22 -5.33 -7.15
C TRP A 82 -7.28 -5.22 -8.24
N THR A 83 -7.50 -6.31 -8.97
CA THR A 83 -8.49 -6.37 -10.03
C THR A 83 -9.91 -6.24 -9.47
N ARG A 84 -10.89 -5.94 -10.35
CA ARG A 84 -12.30 -5.87 -9.95
C ARG A 84 -12.77 -7.18 -9.31
N ASP A 85 -12.41 -8.33 -9.89
CA ASP A 85 -12.81 -9.65 -9.38
C ASP A 85 -12.20 -9.91 -7.99
N GLU A 86 -10.93 -9.53 -7.79
CA GLU A 86 -10.27 -9.61 -6.48
C GLU A 86 -10.99 -8.73 -5.46
N MET A 87 -11.32 -7.49 -5.82
CA MET A 87 -12.03 -6.55 -4.94
C MET A 87 -13.44 -7.04 -4.58
N VAL A 88 -14.20 -7.55 -5.56
CA VAL A 88 -15.52 -8.14 -5.33
C VAL A 88 -15.43 -9.36 -4.40
N ARG A 89 -14.43 -10.22 -4.61
CA ARG A 89 -14.24 -11.41 -3.77
C ARG A 89 -13.86 -11.03 -2.34
N VAL A 90 -12.96 -10.08 -2.13
CA VAL A 90 -12.60 -9.54 -0.80
C VAL A 90 -13.85 -8.96 -0.11
N ALA A 91 -14.63 -8.15 -0.82
CA ALA A 91 -15.83 -7.54 -0.28
C ALA A 91 -16.89 -8.61 0.12
N ARG A 92 -17.09 -9.63 -0.70
CA ARG A 92 -18.00 -10.76 -0.39
C ARG A 92 -17.55 -11.54 0.85
N LEU A 93 -16.24 -11.77 1.01
CA LEU A 93 -15.70 -12.40 2.23
C LEU A 93 -15.96 -11.53 3.46
N CYS A 94 -15.75 -10.23 3.38
CA CYS A 94 -16.05 -9.30 4.46
C CYS A 94 -17.54 -9.33 4.86
N VAL A 95 -18.44 -9.32 3.87
CA VAL A 95 -19.88 -9.42 4.13
C VAL A 95 -20.24 -10.76 4.74
N LYS A 96 -19.73 -11.88 4.18
CA LYS A 96 -19.99 -13.25 4.67
C LYS A 96 -19.62 -13.43 6.14
N HIS A 97 -18.54 -12.83 6.58
CA HIS A 97 -18.00 -13.00 7.94
C HIS A 97 -18.27 -11.79 8.84
N ASP A 98 -19.16 -10.87 8.45
CA ASP A 98 -19.51 -9.67 9.22
C ASP A 98 -18.31 -8.80 9.62
N VAL A 99 -17.36 -8.62 8.70
CA VAL A 99 -16.13 -7.83 8.87
C VAL A 99 -16.29 -6.47 8.19
N VAL A 100 -15.87 -5.39 8.84
CA VAL A 100 -15.79 -4.06 8.23
C VAL A 100 -14.57 -4.02 7.29
N LEU A 101 -14.79 -3.70 6.03
CA LEU A 101 -13.75 -3.43 5.04
C LEU A 101 -13.35 -1.95 5.11
N CYS A 102 -12.12 -1.68 5.51
CA CYS A 102 -11.52 -0.34 5.42
C CYS A 102 -10.51 -0.32 4.26
N SER A 103 -10.93 0.23 3.13
CA SER A 103 -10.11 0.34 1.92
C SER A 103 -9.32 1.64 1.94
N ASP A 104 -8.01 1.55 2.08
CA ASP A 104 -7.09 2.67 1.91
C ASP A 104 -6.74 2.80 0.43
N GLU A 105 -7.23 3.88 -0.18
CA GLU A 105 -7.09 4.18 -1.59
C GLU A 105 -6.23 5.43 -1.85
N VAL A 106 -5.31 5.74 -0.95
CA VAL A 106 -4.46 6.94 -1.04
C VAL A 106 -3.55 6.98 -2.29
N TRP A 107 -3.30 5.81 -2.89
CA TRP A 107 -2.50 5.66 -4.12
C TRP A 107 -3.33 5.58 -5.41
N ARG A 108 -4.65 5.67 -5.33
CA ARG A 108 -5.61 5.43 -6.43
C ARG A 108 -5.38 6.25 -7.70
N GLU A 109 -4.76 7.42 -7.59
CA GLU A 109 -4.53 8.34 -8.71
C GLU A 109 -3.11 8.22 -9.30
N LEU A 110 -2.29 7.33 -8.72
CA LEU A 110 -0.92 7.04 -9.18
C LEU A 110 -0.83 5.65 -9.83
N ILE A 111 -1.80 5.32 -10.69
CA ILE A 111 -1.78 4.10 -11.50
C ILE A 111 -0.82 4.31 -12.67
N LEU A 112 0.23 3.49 -12.74
CA LEU A 112 1.29 3.68 -13.71
C LEU A 112 0.92 3.13 -15.09
N ASP A 113 0.07 2.10 -15.16
CA ASP A 113 -0.46 1.57 -16.40
C ASP A 113 -1.97 1.27 -16.27
N GLU A 114 -2.77 2.30 -16.41
CA GLU A 114 -4.23 2.21 -16.22
C GLU A 114 -4.94 1.33 -17.27
N LYS A 115 -4.34 1.15 -18.45
CA LYS A 115 -4.91 0.29 -19.50
C LYS A 115 -4.71 -1.20 -19.19
N ALA A 116 -3.54 -1.56 -18.64
CA ALA A 116 -3.21 -2.93 -18.29
C ALA A 116 -3.80 -3.33 -16.93
N THR A 117 -3.81 -2.39 -15.98
CA THR A 117 -4.31 -2.61 -14.60
C THR A 117 -5.26 -1.50 -14.18
N PRO A 118 -6.51 -1.50 -14.67
CA PRO A 118 -7.48 -0.47 -14.31
C PRO A 118 -7.81 -0.53 -12.82
N PHE A 119 -7.77 0.62 -12.17
CA PHE A 119 -8.08 0.73 -10.75
C PHE A 119 -9.57 0.47 -10.48
N CYS A 120 -9.85 -0.44 -9.54
CA CYS A 120 -11.19 -0.69 -9.03
C CYS A 120 -11.27 -0.23 -7.57
N GLY A 121 -11.84 0.94 -7.33
CA GLY A 121 -12.11 1.42 -5.97
C GLY A 121 -13.27 0.66 -5.31
N ALA A 122 -13.22 0.47 -4.00
CA ALA A 122 -14.24 -0.26 -3.25
C ALA A 122 -15.65 0.36 -3.37
N GLY A 123 -15.72 1.66 -3.63
CA GLY A 123 -17.00 2.36 -3.88
C GLY A 123 -17.68 1.95 -5.19
N SER A 124 -16.93 1.50 -6.19
CA SER A 124 -17.49 1.14 -7.50
C SER A 124 -18.18 -0.22 -7.54
N ILE A 125 -18.06 -1.00 -6.46
CA ILE A 125 -18.66 -2.35 -6.33
C ILE A 125 -19.79 -2.40 -5.30
N LEU A 126 -20.23 -1.26 -4.78
CA LEU A 126 -21.29 -1.18 -3.75
C LEU A 126 -22.61 -1.80 -4.18
N ASP A 127 -22.97 -1.65 -5.45
CA ASP A 127 -24.23 -2.18 -5.99
C ASP A 127 -24.08 -3.64 -6.49
N GLU A 128 -22.88 -4.20 -6.48
CA GLU A 128 -22.57 -5.57 -6.90
C GLU A 128 -22.47 -6.55 -5.73
N VAL A 129 -22.22 -6.01 -4.52
CA VAL A 129 -22.03 -6.81 -3.31
C VAL A 129 -23.04 -6.38 -2.25
N ASP A 130 -24.14 -7.09 -2.18
CA ASP A 130 -25.18 -6.86 -1.17
C ASP A 130 -24.61 -6.93 0.24
N GLY A 131 -24.98 -5.96 1.10
CA GLY A 131 -24.49 -5.86 2.47
C GLY A 131 -23.11 -5.21 2.63
N LEU A 132 -22.42 -4.81 1.53
CA LEU A 132 -21.16 -4.11 1.61
C LEU A 132 -21.33 -2.67 2.12
N ARG A 133 -22.43 -2.01 1.77
CA ARG A 133 -22.73 -0.62 2.14
C ARG A 133 -22.63 -0.38 3.65
N GLU A 134 -23.11 -1.31 4.45
CA GLU A 134 -23.12 -1.26 5.91
C GLU A 134 -21.73 -1.51 6.55
N ARG A 135 -20.76 -1.99 5.75
CA ARG A 135 -19.44 -2.45 6.21
C ARG A 135 -18.26 -1.79 5.53
N LEU A 136 -18.48 -0.75 4.72
CA LEU A 136 -17.41 -0.15 3.93
C LEU A 136 -16.99 1.21 4.48
N ILE A 137 -15.69 1.36 4.68
CA ILE A 137 -14.99 2.62 4.89
C ILE A 137 -13.96 2.75 3.77
N ILE A 138 -14.02 3.84 3.01
CA ILE A 138 -12.99 4.17 2.00
C ILE A 138 -12.20 5.34 2.55
N MET A 139 -10.88 5.23 2.52
CA MET A 139 -9.97 6.29 2.92
C MET A 139 -9.16 6.76 1.71
N THR A 140 -9.05 8.06 1.51
CA THR A 140 -8.26 8.65 0.42
C THR A 140 -7.69 10.01 0.83
N SER A 141 -6.71 10.49 0.06
CA SER A 141 -6.04 11.77 0.31
C SER A 141 -5.33 12.26 -0.95
N PRO A 142 -5.24 13.56 -1.22
CA PRO A 142 -4.40 14.11 -2.28
C PRO A 142 -2.90 14.03 -1.97
N SER A 143 -2.52 13.67 -0.75
CA SER A 143 -1.16 13.76 -0.20
C SER A 143 -0.10 13.08 -1.07
N LYS A 144 -0.39 11.89 -1.59
CA LYS A 144 0.60 11.10 -2.34
C LYS A 144 0.67 11.53 -3.79
N THR A 145 -0.47 11.78 -4.40
CA THR A 145 -0.57 12.17 -5.82
C THR A 145 0.00 13.57 -6.07
N TYR A 146 -0.38 14.52 -5.24
CA TYR A 146 -0.05 15.94 -5.45
C TYR A 146 1.09 16.45 -4.55
N ASN A 147 1.80 15.54 -3.85
CA ASN A 147 2.93 15.87 -2.97
C ASN A 147 2.57 16.93 -1.89
N VAL A 148 1.38 16.81 -1.31
CA VAL A 148 0.84 17.75 -0.32
C VAL A 148 0.63 17.11 1.06
N ALA A 149 1.45 16.12 1.42
CA ALA A 149 1.34 15.42 2.69
C ALA A 149 1.44 16.38 3.91
N GLY A 150 2.23 17.45 3.80
CA GLY A 150 2.36 18.48 4.83
C GLY A 150 1.12 19.33 5.05
N CYS A 151 0.10 19.24 4.17
CA CYS A 151 -1.21 19.87 4.36
C CYS A 151 -2.16 19.05 5.25
N ASP A 152 -1.79 17.82 5.58
CA ASP A 152 -2.41 16.93 6.57
C ASP A 152 -3.92 16.70 6.38
N VAL A 153 -4.33 16.36 5.14
CA VAL A 153 -5.73 16.11 4.79
C VAL A 153 -5.94 14.67 4.38
N ALA A 154 -6.92 14.03 4.99
CA ALA A 154 -7.46 12.74 4.54
C ALA A 154 -8.99 12.77 4.58
N MET A 155 -9.61 11.98 3.74
CA MET A 155 -11.06 11.86 3.61
C MET A 155 -11.48 10.43 3.87
N ALA A 156 -12.59 10.25 4.61
CA ALA A 156 -13.23 8.96 4.78
C ALA A 156 -14.64 9.02 4.17
N TYR A 157 -14.91 8.16 3.19
CA TYR A 157 -16.25 7.95 2.66
C TYR A 157 -16.89 6.74 3.31
N ILE A 158 -18.07 6.93 3.92
CA ILE A 158 -18.81 5.89 4.62
C ILE A 158 -20.28 6.07 4.29
N ALA A 159 -20.84 5.17 3.49
CA ALA A 159 -22.22 5.29 2.99
C ALA A 159 -23.25 5.03 4.11
N ASP A 160 -23.01 4.03 4.96
CA ASP A 160 -23.90 3.72 6.09
C ASP A 160 -23.85 4.79 7.17
N LYS A 161 -25.03 5.26 7.58
CA LYS A 161 -25.17 6.32 8.59
C LYS A 161 -24.71 5.88 9.98
N ALA A 162 -24.98 4.63 10.38
CA ALA A 162 -24.63 4.13 11.71
C ALA A 162 -23.11 3.95 11.83
N LEU A 163 -22.49 3.32 10.83
CA LEU A 163 -21.04 3.16 10.76
C LEU A 163 -20.32 4.51 10.72
N ARG A 164 -20.84 5.47 9.93
CA ARG A 164 -20.29 6.83 9.86
C ARG A 164 -20.35 7.57 11.20
N LEU A 165 -21.45 7.45 11.94
CA LEU A 165 -21.57 8.03 13.29
C LEU A 165 -20.58 7.37 14.27
N HIS A 166 -20.39 6.06 14.19
CA HIS A 166 -19.39 5.35 15.03
C HIS A 166 -17.96 5.81 14.69
N PHE A 167 -17.67 5.98 13.39
CA PHE A 167 -16.38 6.49 12.93
C PHE A 167 -16.13 7.93 13.42
N ALA A 168 -17.08 8.82 13.23
CA ALA A 168 -16.97 10.22 13.65
C ALA A 168 -16.76 10.34 15.18
N ARG A 169 -17.50 9.57 15.98
CA ARG A 169 -17.33 9.55 17.44
C ARG A 169 -15.98 9.00 17.90
N ALA A 170 -15.39 8.10 17.15
CA ALA A 170 -14.06 7.56 17.45
C ALA A 170 -12.93 8.56 17.14
N GLY A 171 -13.18 9.50 16.23
CA GLY A 171 -12.23 10.53 15.82
C GLY A 171 -12.57 11.94 16.29
N SER A 172 -13.50 12.10 17.26
CA SER A 172 -14.00 13.42 17.71
C SER A 172 -12.92 14.33 18.33
N ASP A 173 -11.81 13.76 18.75
CA ASP A 173 -10.65 14.44 19.36
C ASP A 173 -9.50 14.66 18.36
N LYS A 174 -9.71 14.40 17.08
CA LYS A 174 -8.70 14.64 16.05
C LYS A 174 -8.67 16.11 15.65
N ALA A 175 -7.49 16.56 15.19
CA ALA A 175 -7.30 17.91 14.68
C ALA A 175 -8.21 18.20 13.48
N GLU A 176 -8.69 19.46 13.42
CA GLU A 176 -9.45 19.93 12.27
C GLU A 176 -8.54 20.22 11.07
N ILE A 177 -9.13 20.16 9.88
CA ILE A 177 -8.43 20.46 8.63
C ILE A 177 -8.04 21.94 8.63
N THR A 178 -6.77 22.22 8.32
CA THR A 178 -6.31 23.60 8.20
C THR A 178 -6.88 24.28 6.94
N PRO A 179 -7.00 25.62 6.90
CA PRO A 179 -7.39 26.35 5.69
C PRO A 179 -6.50 26.04 4.49
N PHE A 180 -5.19 25.83 4.72
CA PHE A 180 -4.24 25.44 3.67
C PHE A 180 -4.51 24.03 3.12
N GLY A 181 -4.82 23.09 4.02
CA GLY A 181 -5.20 21.73 3.63
C GLY A 181 -6.49 21.69 2.81
N TYR A 182 -7.48 22.49 3.22
CA TYR A 182 -8.72 22.65 2.47
C TYR A 182 -8.48 23.22 1.07
N ALA A 183 -7.75 24.33 0.96
CA ALA A 183 -7.43 24.97 -0.31
C ALA A 183 -6.62 24.05 -1.24
N ALA A 184 -5.60 23.37 -0.71
CA ALA A 184 -4.79 22.42 -1.46
C ALA A 184 -5.62 21.25 -1.99
N THR A 185 -6.51 20.68 -1.17
CA THR A 185 -7.40 19.58 -1.59
C THR A 185 -8.38 20.04 -2.66
N LEU A 186 -8.97 21.23 -2.51
CA LEU A 186 -9.88 21.78 -3.49
C LEU A 186 -9.17 21.97 -4.83
N ALA A 187 -8.01 22.63 -4.84
CA ALA A 187 -7.21 22.81 -6.05
C ALA A 187 -6.83 21.47 -6.69
N ALA A 188 -6.32 20.51 -5.92
CA ALA A 188 -5.91 19.20 -6.40
C ALA A 188 -6.99 18.48 -7.20
N TYR A 189 -8.26 18.58 -6.76
CA TYR A 189 -9.37 17.85 -7.36
C TYR A 189 -10.25 18.68 -8.31
N THR A 190 -10.09 20.00 -8.38
CA THR A 190 -10.96 20.85 -9.22
C THR A 190 -10.22 21.72 -10.23
N ASP A 191 -8.91 21.91 -10.07
CA ASP A 191 -8.12 22.70 -11.01
C ASP A 191 -7.59 21.81 -12.17
N PRO A 192 -7.96 22.09 -13.42
CA PRO A 192 -7.48 21.32 -14.57
C PRO A 192 -5.95 21.28 -14.70
N SER A 193 -5.24 22.32 -14.25
CA SER A 193 -3.78 22.34 -14.26
C SER A 193 -3.15 21.31 -13.34
N CYS A 194 -3.81 20.95 -12.24
CA CYS A 194 -3.39 19.90 -11.35
C CYS A 194 -3.52 18.51 -12.03
N GLU A 195 -4.58 18.29 -12.82
CA GLU A 195 -4.72 17.05 -13.60
C GLU A 195 -3.67 16.95 -14.70
N GLU A 196 -3.40 18.03 -15.43
CA GLU A 196 -2.32 18.07 -16.42
C GLU A 196 -0.95 17.78 -15.78
N TRP A 197 -0.70 18.34 -14.59
CA TRP A 197 0.51 18.06 -13.84
C TRP A 197 0.59 16.58 -13.44
N ARG A 198 -0.51 15.98 -12.96
CA ARG A 198 -0.58 14.56 -12.59
C ARG A 198 -0.24 13.66 -13.80
N GLN A 199 -0.75 13.97 -15.00
CA GLN A 199 -0.45 13.19 -16.21
C GLN A 199 1.04 13.25 -16.58
N ARG A 200 1.67 14.42 -16.45
CA ARG A 200 3.13 14.56 -16.63
C ARG A 200 3.91 13.78 -15.57
N LEU A 201 3.46 13.84 -14.31
CA LEU A 201 4.06 13.07 -13.23
C LEU A 201 3.98 11.57 -13.50
N LEU A 202 2.83 11.04 -13.90
CA LEU A 202 2.67 9.61 -14.23
C LEU A 202 3.62 9.18 -15.35
N THR A 203 3.81 10.03 -16.36
CA THR A 203 4.77 9.76 -17.45
C THR A 203 6.20 9.69 -16.93
N TYR A 204 6.57 10.61 -16.05
CA TYR A 204 7.89 10.64 -15.42
C TYR A 204 8.13 9.43 -14.50
N LEU A 205 7.14 9.09 -13.67
CA LEU A 205 7.23 7.95 -12.76
C LEU A 205 7.32 6.60 -13.51
N ARG A 206 6.56 6.44 -14.61
CA ARG A 206 6.71 5.25 -15.49
C ARG A 206 8.14 5.13 -16.02
N ALA A 207 8.70 6.23 -16.54
CA ALA A 207 10.06 6.23 -17.04
C ALA A 207 11.10 5.92 -15.94
N ASN A 208 10.89 6.37 -14.71
CA ASN A 208 11.76 6.01 -13.57
C ASN A 208 11.63 4.55 -13.19
N ARG A 209 10.39 4.01 -13.09
CA ARG A 209 10.12 2.60 -12.82
C ARG A 209 10.81 1.68 -13.83
N ASP A 210 10.60 1.97 -15.11
CA ASP A 210 11.12 1.15 -16.22
C ASP A 210 12.65 1.22 -16.29
N HIS A 211 13.22 2.36 -15.93
CA HIS A 211 14.67 2.55 -15.84
C HIS A 211 15.29 1.69 -14.71
N ILE A 212 14.67 1.64 -13.52
CA ILE A 212 15.13 0.78 -12.45
C ILE A 212 15.03 -0.70 -12.86
N ASP A 213 13.87 -1.09 -13.43
CA ASP A 213 13.65 -2.47 -13.87
C ASP A 213 14.70 -2.90 -14.91
N ALA A 214 15.03 -2.04 -15.88
CA ALA A 214 16.08 -2.31 -16.85
C ALA A 214 17.47 -2.42 -16.18
N ALA A 215 17.84 -1.48 -15.32
CA ALA A 215 19.13 -1.48 -14.66
C ALA A 215 19.34 -2.75 -13.79
N LEU A 216 18.34 -3.14 -13.01
CA LEU A 216 18.41 -4.36 -12.20
C LEU A 216 18.37 -5.63 -13.07
N SER A 217 17.67 -5.61 -14.21
CA SER A 217 17.63 -6.73 -15.13
C SER A 217 18.95 -6.95 -15.91
N ASP A 218 19.68 -5.88 -16.17
CA ASP A 218 20.98 -5.94 -16.84
C ASP A 218 22.12 -6.34 -15.91
N ASP A 219 21.97 -6.10 -14.59
CA ASP A 219 22.98 -6.44 -13.60
C ASP A 219 22.90 -7.91 -13.16
N ALA A 220 24.03 -8.63 -13.26
CA ALA A 220 24.10 -10.06 -12.96
C ALA A 220 23.91 -10.36 -11.45
N ASN A 221 24.49 -9.52 -10.58
CA ASN A 221 24.40 -9.68 -9.13
C ASN A 221 22.98 -9.38 -8.64
N ALA A 222 22.31 -8.39 -9.22
CA ALA A 222 20.91 -8.11 -8.89
C ALA A 222 20.02 -9.32 -9.21
N ARG A 223 20.15 -9.92 -10.38
CA ARG A 223 19.40 -11.13 -10.77
C ARG A 223 19.71 -12.33 -9.90
N GLU A 224 20.94 -12.45 -9.43
CA GLU A 224 21.35 -13.55 -8.55
C GLU A 224 20.84 -13.35 -7.11
N LEU A 225 20.97 -12.14 -6.56
CA LEU A 225 20.84 -11.86 -5.13
C LEU A 225 19.48 -11.33 -4.71
N MET A 226 18.67 -10.82 -5.67
CA MET A 226 17.40 -10.18 -5.37
C MET A 226 16.31 -10.59 -6.35
N THR A 227 15.07 -10.33 -5.94
CA THR A 227 13.93 -10.19 -6.84
C THR A 227 13.19 -8.91 -6.52
N TRP A 228 12.52 -8.29 -7.49
CA TRP A 228 11.84 -7.02 -7.29
C TRP A 228 10.46 -6.98 -7.92
N THR A 229 9.61 -6.09 -7.43
CA THR A 229 8.32 -5.84 -8.07
C THR A 229 8.47 -4.78 -9.15
N VAL A 230 7.74 -4.95 -10.28
CA VAL A 230 7.46 -3.86 -11.21
C VAL A 230 6.07 -3.34 -10.83
N PRO A 231 5.95 -2.20 -10.12
CA PRO A 231 4.69 -1.79 -9.52
C PRO A 231 3.67 -1.35 -10.58
N ASP A 232 2.40 -1.81 -10.39
CA ASP A 232 1.26 -1.35 -11.19
C ASP A 232 0.90 0.12 -10.86
N ALA A 233 1.21 0.56 -9.62
CA ALA A 233 0.87 1.89 -9.10
C ALA A 233 1.88 2.35 -8.04
N SER A 234 1.74 3.60 -7.61
CA SER A 234 2.61 4.30 -6.66
C SER A 234 3.94 4.72 -7.27
N TYR A 235 4.87 5.13 -6.44
CA TYR A 235 6.27 5.40 -6.77
C TYR A 235 7.23 4.58 -5.91
N LEU A 236 6.82 3.35 -5.58
CA LEU A 236 7.53 2.46 -4.67
C LEU A 236 7.82 1.14 -5.38
N MET A 237 9.07 0.69 -5.32
CA MET A 237 9.49 -0.63 -5.79
C MET A 237 9.97 -1.46 -4.60
N TRP A 238 9.50 -2.70 -4.52
CA TRP A 238 9.80 -3.61 -3.43
C TRP A 238 10.86 -4.61 -3.85
N LEU A 239 11.93 -4.71 -3.06
CA LEU A 239 13.06 -5.61 -3.25
C LEU A 239 12.99 -6.74 -2.23
N ASN A 240 13.06 -7.98 -2.69
CA ASN A 240 13.22 -9.16 -1.84
C ASN A 240 14.69 -9.57 -1.88
N CYS A 241 15.35 -9.56 -0.76
CA CYS A 241 16.80 -9.64 -0.63
C CYS A 241 17.26 -10.88 0.17
N GLU A 242 16.47 -11.98 0.18
CA GLU A 242 16.78 -13.16 0.98
C GLU A 242 18.19 -13.69 0.68
N LYS A 243 18.53 -13.87 -0.61
CA LYS A 243 19.84 -14.37 -1.02
C LYS A 243 20.99 -13.39 -0.72
N LEU A 244 20.72 -12.09 -0.76
CA LEU A 244 21.68 -11.07 -0.34
C LEU A 244 21.97 -11.21 1.16
N VAL A 245 20.94 -11.35 1.97
CA VAL A 245 21.09 -11.53 3.43
C VAL A 245 21.89 -12.77 3.77
N ASP A 246 21.63 -13.89 3.08
CA ASP A 246 22.39 -15.13 3.26
C ASP A 246 23.90 -14.96 2.98
N ARG A 247 24.26 -14.01 2.12
CA ARG A 247 25.66 -13.73 1.76
C ARG A 247 26.35 -12.76 2.73
N VAL A 248 25.63 -11.67 3.12
CA VAL A 248 26.24 -10.56 3.88
C VAL A 248 26.04 -10.66 5.39
N GLU A 249 25.22 -11.63 5.85
CA GLU A 249 24.92 -11.91 7.27
C GLU A 249 24.43 -10.67 8.06
N ARG A 250 23.72 -9.73 7.36
CA ARG A 250 23.16 -8.50 7.92
C ARG A 250 21.86 -8.10 7.19
N SER A 251 21.11 -7.15 7.74
CA SER A 251 19.90 -6.68 7.10
C SER A 251 20.17 -5.99 5.75
N PRO A 252 19.25 -6.05 4.77
CA PRO A 252 19.40 -5.33 3.51
C PRO A 252 19.58 -3.81 3.73
N PHE A 253 18.85 -3.25 4.70
CA PHE A 253 18.94 -1.83 5.04
C PHE A 253 20.36 -1.44 5.48
N GLU A 254 20.96 -2.19 6.41
CA GLU A 254 22.33 -1.92 6.89
C GLU A 254 23.34 -2.07 5.77
N HIS A 255 23.21 -3.09 4.94
CA HIS A 255 24.11 -3.31 3.83
C HIS A 255 24.05 -2.19 2.79
N PHE A 256 22.86 -1.78 2.36
CA PHE A 256 22.71 -0.71 1.38
C PHE A 256 23.14 0.66 1.92
N ILE A 257 22.87 0.99 3.18
CA ILE A 257 23.28 2.28 3.76
C ILE A 257 24.79 2.41 3.89
N GLU A 258 25.50 1.33 4.19
CA GLU A 258 26.99 1.31 4.21
C GLU A 258 27.59 1.58 2.82
N HIS A 259 26.84 1.29 1.76
CA HIS A 259 27.26 1.53 0.38
C HIS A 259 26.64 2.80 -0.24
N GLY A 260 26.10 3.68 0.60
CA GLY A 260 25.70 5.04 0.20
C GLY A 260 24.27 5.20 -0.26
N VAL A 261 23.38 4.18 -0.11
CA VAL A 261 21.97 4.31 -0.44
C VAL A 261 21.06 3.91 0.72
N ALA A 262 20.27 4.86 1.21
CA ALA A 262 19.32 4.65 2.30
C ALA A 262 17.94 4.23 1.74
N LEU A 263 17.73 2.93 1.57
CA LEU A 263 16.42 2.37 1.22
C LEU A 263 15.51 2.30 2.46
N SER A 264 14.19 2.16 2.27
CA SER A 264 13.32 1.87 3.41
C SER A 264 13.54 0.44 3.90
N ASP A 265 13.77 0.27 5.20
CA ASP A 265 13.88 -1.05 5.84
C ASP A 265 12.56 -1.84 5.70
N GLY A 266 12.66 -3.11 5.37
CA GLY A 266 11.53 -4.02 5.23
C GLY A 266 10.97 -4.53 6.56
N ALA A 267 11.76 -4.52 7.64
CA ALA A 267 11.34 -5.05 8.93
C ALA A 267 10.04 -4.41 9.47
N PRO A 268 9.85 -3.08 9.41
CA PRO A 268 8.58 -2.45 9.81
C PRO A 268 7.36 -2.88 8.98
N PHE A 269 7.55 -3.45 7.77
CA PHE A 269 6.48 -3.95 6.89
C PHE A 269 6.13 -5.43 7.13
N SER A 270 6.63 -6.06 8.21
CA SER A 270 6.63 -7.52 8.45
C SER A 270 7.40 -8.31 7.39
N ALA A 271 8.51 -7.77 6.87
CA ALA A 271 9.34 -8.42 5.86
C ALA A 271 10.83 -8.03 6.02
N PRO A 272 11.52 -8.51 7.07
CA PRO A 272 12.88 -8.05 7.43
C PRO A 272 13.96 -8.36 6.40
N LEU A 273 13.71 -9.29 5.47
CA LEU A 273 14.62 -9.65 4.38
C LEU A 273 14.36 -8.85 3.10
N SER A 274 13.76 -7.68 3.22
CA SER A 274 13.34 -6.87 2.08
C SER A 274 13.72 -5.41 2.28
N ALA A 275 13.70 -4.65 1.17
CA ALA A 275 13.89 -3.20 1.17
C ALA A 275 12.93 -2.54 0.18
N ARG A 276 12.72 -1.23 0.31
CA ARG A 276 11.83 -0.49 -0.59
C ARG A 276 12.53 0.73 -1.17
N ILE A 277 12.53 0.83 -2.50
CA ILE A 277 12.96 2.03 -3.23
C ILE A 277 11.77 2.99 -3.36
N ASN A 278 12.01 4.29 -3.12
CA ASN A 278 11.14 5.37 -3.53
C ASN A 278 11.77 6.04 -4.77
N PHE A 279 11.10 5.95 -5.93
CA PHE A 279 11.60 6.47 -7.20
C PHE A 279 10.95 7.79 -7.62
N ALA A 280 10.16 8.44 -6.77
CA ALA A 280 9.65 9.80 -7.00
C ALA A 280 10.73 10.85 -6.73
N THR A 281 11.82 10.79 -7.48
CA THR A 281 12.95 11.69 -7.38
C THR A 281 13.46 12.07 -8.76
N ARG A 282 14.38 13.01 -8.83
CA ARG A 282 15.06 13.38 -10.08
C ARG A 282 15.86 12.18 -10.61
N ARG A 283 15.96 12.11 -11.94
CA ARG A 283 16.66 11.02 -12.63
C ARG A 283 18.13 10.89 -12.19
N ASP A 284 18.84 12.01 -12.10
CA ASP A 284 20.25 12.02 -11.68
C ASP A 284 20.47 11.51 -10.25
N ILE A 285 19.53 11.74 -9.35
CA ILE A 285 19.57 11.19 -7.97
C ILE A 285 19.21 9.70 -7.99
N LEU A 286 18.28 9.31 -8.85
CA LEU A 286 17.92 7.91 -9.02
C LEU A 286 19.09 7.09 -9.58
N ASP A 287 19.82 7.63 -10.57
CA ASP A 287 20.99 7.01 -11.16
C ASP A 287 22.11 6.81 -10.10
N GLN A 288 22.39 7.82 -9.27
CA GLN A 288 23.33 7.69 -8.16
C GLN A 288 22.90 6.60 -7.16
N GLY A 289 21.59 6.51 -6.87
CA GLY A 289 21.06 5.47 -6.00
C GLY A 289 21.21 4.07 -6.60
N LEU A 290 21.00 3.91 -7.91
CA LEU A 290 21.20 2.66 -8.62
C LEU A 290 22.69 2.25 -8.65
N ASP A 291 23.59 3.18 -8.93
CA ASP A 291 25.04 2.94 -8.87
C ASP A 291 25.47 2.43 -7.47
N SER A 292 24.90 3.01 -6.42
CA SER A 292 25.16 2.58 -5.05
C SER A 292 24.58 1.18 -4.77
N ILE A 293 23.39 0.86 -5.29
CA ILE A 293 22.81 -0.49 -5.19
C ILE A 293 23.70 -1.51 -5.89
N VAL A 294 24.12 -1.26 -7.13
CA VAL A 294 25.02 -2.13 -7.89
C VAL A 294 26.33 -2.34 -7.14
N THR A 295 26.94 -1.27 -6.65
CA THR A 295 28.18 -1.34 -5.84
C THR A 295 28.00 -2.20 -4.58
N ALA A 296 26.85 -2.09 -3.90
CA ALA A 296 26.55 -2.91 -2.74
C ALA A 296 26.44 -4.40 -3.11
N LEU A 297 25.81 -4.72 -4.26
CA LEU A 297 25.66 -6.09 -4.72
C LEU A 297 26.99 -6.71 -5.20
N GLU A 298 27.91 -5.92 -5.77
CA GLU A 298 29.26 -6.36 -6.15
C GLU A 298 30.12 -6.71 -4.94
N ARG A 299 29.82 -6.14 -3.78
CA ARG A 299 30.56 -6.31 -2.54
C ARG A 299 29.91 -7.30 -1.56
N ALA A 300 28.85 -7.93 -2.00
CA ALA A 300 28.19 -9.01 -1.28
C ALA A 300 28.83 -10.37 -1.62
#